data_023782194591e28486d854c655d34f2f
#
_entry.id   023782194591e28486d854c655d34f2f
#
_cell.length_a   1.000
_cell.length_b   1.000
_cell.length_c   1.000
_cell.angle_alpha   90.00
_cell.angle_beta   90.00
_cell.angle_gamma   90.00
#
_symmetry.space_group_name_H-M   'P 1'
#
loop_
_entity.id
_entity.type
_entity.pdbx_description
1 polymer ?
#
loop_
_entity_poly.entity_id
_entity_poly.type
_entity_poly.pdbx_seq_one_letter_code
_entity_poly.pdbx_strand_id
1 'polypeptide(L)'
;MISVNDATKNAYKSDAAHKELVVRIPAANITLENEDILADSLELKEAIETSGNLSFQGCIASSLKIESFNLVDDTLIGKAIECDITADDTTTIPLFRGIISEVTNATHEEYTTTIRAYDALLVINNTDVTSWYNSLTFPISMINFRNSFFTYMGVTQVPDYLPNDGMAIQKTIDDKKIIGETIIKAICQINGRYGRIGRDGRFEYVHLVEGTEALYPREDLYPDNDLYPADENALDNVAKAHYKEIAFENYNVAPITKVQLINKDGSVGATSGTGTNVFTVKNNPLIWGLAANTLNSIAINLYNTIQGLWYTPSEIKCVGLPYVECGDFVMMPARRSIIRAYVLERTLKGIQILEDGYKAEGDRFQPAYVPDVQTQANANAQAITNETSRATRAEASEASTRQSQINSEASTRQSQINAVNVRCDNLNAKDAQIENLVATKASISDLNATNASISNLSASVASINSLVANKANISDLNASNARISNLEATRVTASQVNSIVNSSLRSFSGAFYCSSITVGGATFSRARTINLFDSQGNYYGQATALCT
;
A
#
# COMPACT_ATOMS: atom_id res chain seq x y z
N MET A 1 -15.14 15.47 3.85
CA MET A 1 -15.97 15.03 2.67
C MET A 1 -16.84 16.17 2.21
N ILE A 2 -16.99 16.30 0.90
CA ILE A 2 -17.96 17.22 0.32
C ILE A 2 -19.37 16.73 0.68
N SER A 3 -20.20 17.63 1.16
CA SER A 3 -21.60 17.29 1.50
C SER A 3 -22.41 17.08 0.23
N VAL A 4 -22.83 15.85 -0.01
CA VAL A 4 -23.70 15.46 -1.12
C VAL A 4 -24.86 14.61 -0.59
N ASN A 5 -25.97 14.60 -1.33
CA ASN A 5 -27.13 13.79 -0.97
C ASN A 5 -26.89 12.29 -1.24
N ASP A 6 -27.76 11.44 -0.70
CA ASP A 6 -27.63 9.98 -0.82
C ASP A 6 -27.78 9.51 -2.27
N ALA A 7 -28.60 10.19 -3.09
CA ALA A 7 -28.72 9.85 -4.51
C ALA A 7 -27.38 9.99 -5.23
N THR A 8 -26.64 11.08 -4.97
CA THR A 8 -25.30 11.29 -5.50
C THR A 8 -24.30 10.25 -4.98
N LYS A 9 -24.32 9.95 -3.67
CA LYS A 9 -23.45 8.91 -3.09
C LYS A 9 -23.70 7.56 -3.76
N ASN A 10 -24.96 7.18 -3.95
CA ASN A 10 -25.35 5.90 -4.56
C ASN A 10 -25.02 5.84 -6.05
N ALA A 11 -25.16 6.95 -6.80
CA ALA A 11 -24.78 7.00 -8.20
C ALA A 11 -23.27 6.68 -8.38
N TYR A 12 -22.39 7.26 -7.55
CA TYR A 12 -20.96 6.97 -7.64
C TYR A 12 -20.58 5.55 -7.18
N LYS A 13 -21.37 4.93 -6.32
CA LYS A 13 -21.19 3.53 -5.91
C LYS A 13 -21.70 2.53 -6.94
N SER A 14 -22.51 2.98 -7.92
CA SER A 14 -23.10 2.14 -8.96
C SER A 14 -22.18 2.03 -10.17
N ASP A 15 -21.91 0.81 -10.63
CA ASP A 15 -21.19 0.57 -11.88
C ASP A 15 -22.01 0.95 -13.13
N ALA A 16 -23.33 1.01 -12.99
CA ALA A 16 -24.25 1.32 -14.10
C ALA A 16 -24.46 2.83 -14.30
N ALA A 17 -24.08 3.67 -13.35
CA ALA A 17 -24.27 5.11 -13.43
C ALA A 17 -23.36 5.72 -14.51
N HIS A 18 -23.96 6.54 -15.37
CA HIS A 18 -23.19 7.31 -16.35
C HIS A 18 -22.48 8.46 -15.66
N LYS A 19 -21.17 8.59 -15.90
CA LYS A 19 -20.34 9.64 -15.32
C LYS A 19 -19.87 10.59 -16.41
N GLU A 20 -20.08 11.87 -16.17
CA GLU A 20 -19.80 12.95 -17.09
C GLU A 20 -18.70 13.85 -16.50
N LEU A 21 -17.56 13.90 -17.15
CA LEU A 21 -16.43 14.77 -16.81
C LEU A 21 -16.49 16.01 -17.70
N VAL A 22 -16.42 17.17 -17.07
CA VAL A 22 -16.35 18.44 -17.81
C VAL A 22 -15.09 19.18 -17.37
N VAL A 23 -14.24 19.49 -18.33
CA VAL A 23 -13.01 20.25 -18.10
C VAL A 23 -13.11 21.58 -18.87
N ARG A 24 -12.93 22.68 -18.15
CA ARG A 24 -13.01 24.04 -18.72
C ARG A 24 -11.68 24.74 -18.59
N ILE A 25 -11.30 25.45 -19.64
CA ILE A 25 -10.17 26.37 -19.68
C ILE A 25 -10.73 27.74 -20.07
N PRO A 26 -11.27 28.51 -19.10
CA PRO A 26 -12.07 29.71 -19.40
C PRO A 26 -11.33 30.75 -20.24
N ALA A 27 -10.05 30.99 -19.96
CA ALA A 27 -9.22 31.96 -20.66
C ALA A 27 -8.92 31.57 -22.14
N ALA A 28 -9.23 30.35 -22.53
CA ALA A 28 -9.13 29.87 -23.92
C ALA A 28 -10.51 29.62 -24.55
N ASN A 29 -11.59 29.75 -23.77
CA ASN A 29 -12.96 29.40 -24.18
C ASN A 29 -13.05 27.94 -24.66
N ILE A 30 -12.34 27.03 -23.96
CA ILE A 30 -12.34 25.59 -24.24
C ILE A 30 -13.16 24.89 -23.16
N THR A 31 -14.03 24.01 -23.59
CA THR A 31 -14.72 23.01 -22.75
C THR A 31 -14.49 21.66 -23.39
N LEU A 32 -14.01 20.71 -22.58
CA LEU A 32 -13.82 19.31 -22.97
C LEU A 32 -14.81 18.46 -22.19
N GLU A 33 -15.50 17.59 -22.91
CA GLU A 33 -16.45 16.62 -22.38
C GLU A 33 -15.91 15.18 -22.55
N ASN A 34 -16.64 14.17 -22.14
CA ASN A 34 -16.17 12.79 -22.21
C ASN A 34 -15.68 12.36 -23.60
N GLU A 35 -16.33 12.84 -24.66
CA GLU A 35 -15.97 12.53 -26.04
C GLU A 35 -14.64 13.16 -26.50
N ASP A 36 -14.23 14.24 -25.84
CA ASP A 36 -12.97 14.94 -26.13
C ASP A 36 -11.80 14.38 -25.32
N ILE A 37 -12.07 13.55 -24.32
CA ILE A 37 -11.09 13.09 -23.34
C ILE A 37 -10.85 11.60 -23.53
N LEU A 38 -9.58 11.20 -23.62
CA LEU A 38 -9.21 9.80 -23.68
C LEU A 38 -9.74 9.05 -22.43
N ALA A 39 -10.47 7.96 -22.67
CA ALA A 39 -11.00 7.13 -21.61
C ALA A 39 -9.90 6.74 -20.62
N ASP A 40 -10.22 6.76 -19.34
CA ASP A 40 -9.30 6.42 -18.22
C ASP A 40 -8.03 7.28 -18.08
N SER A 41 -7.92 8.38 -18.83
CA SER A 41 -6.76 9.28 -18.75
C SER A 41 -6.79 10.22 -17.55
N LEU A 42 -7.95 10.44 -16.95
CA LEU A 42 -8.05 11.26 -15.74
C LEU A 42 -7.22 10.66 -14.61
N GLU A 43 -6.29 11.45 -14.08
CA GLU A 43 -5.59 11.17 -12.85
C GLU A 43 -5.54 12.44 -11.99
N LEU A 44 -6.19 12.42 -10.84
CA LEU A 44 -6.13 13.45 -9.82
C LEU A 44 -5.35 12.91 -8.62
N LYS A 45 -4.25 13.58 -8.27
CA LYS A 45 -3.46 13.26 -7.08
C LYS A 45 -3.55 14.39 -6.08
N GLU A 46 -3.92 14.03 -4.88
CA GLU A 46 -4.05 14.92 -3.74
C GLU A 46 -3.27 14.32 -2.56
N ALA A 47 -2.60 15.15 -1.77
CA ALA A 47 -1.93 14.71 -0.56
C ALA A 47 -1.86 15.84 0.46
N ILE A 48 -1.95 15.48 1.73
CA ILE A 48 -1.68 16.39 2.85
C ILE A 48 -0.50 15.90 3.69
N GLU A 49 -0.12 14.63 3.59
CA GLU A 49 1.02 14.06 4.29
C GLU A 49 1.65 12.92 3.47
N THR A 50 2.96 12.95 3.30
CA THR A 50 3.73 11.94 2.57
C THR A 50 5.00 11.51 3.31
N SER A 51 5.24 12.04 4.52
CA SER A 51 6.49 11.78 5.26
C SER A 51 6.46 10.49 6.09
N GLY A 52 5.37 9.75 6.08
CA GLY A 52 5.20 8.53 6.86
C GLY A 52 4.84 8.76 8.34
N ASN A 53 4.81 9.99 8.82
CA ASN A 53 4.38 10.35 10.17
C ASN A 53 3.58 11.65 10.13
N LEU A 54 2.62 11.81 11.04
CA LEU A 54 1.85 13.06 11.13
C LEU A 54 2.80 14.23 11.46
N SER A 55 3.08 15.05 10.47
CA SER A 55 4.00 16.20 10.59
C SER A 55 3.28 17.53 10.82
N PHE A 56 2.01 17.61 10.42
CA PHE A 56 1.22 18.85 10.38
C PHE A 56 1.94 19.98 9.61
N GLN A 57 2.75 19.59 8.62
CA GLN A 57 3.46 20.51 7.72
C GLN A 57 3.07 20.31 6.27
N GLY A 58 2.25 19.32 5.96
CA GLY A 58 1.87 19.00 4.60
C GLY A 58 1.07 20.14 3.98
N CYS A 59 1.67 20.76 2.98
CA CYS A 59 1.06 21.75 2.09
C CYS A 59 1.48 21.35 0.68
N ILE A 60 0.91 20.25 0.19
CA ILE A 60 1.33 19.58 -1.03
C ILE A 60 0.39 19.98 -2.15
N ALA A 61 0.94 20.44 -3.28
CA ALA A 61 0.13 20.83 -4.42
C ALA A 61 -0.53 19.60 -5.05
N SER A 62 -1.84 19.66 -5.23
CA SER A 62 -2.59 18.66 -5.97
C SER A 62 -2.31 18.77 -7.46
N SER A 63 -2.35 17.65 -8.16
CA SER A 63 -2.12 17.61 -9.60
C SER A 63 -3.25 16.92 -10.34
N LEU A 64 -3.63 17.49 -11.47
CA LEU A 64 -4.55 16.92 -12.44
C LEU A 64 -3.76 16.53 -13.70
N LYS A 65 -4.01 15.31 -14.20
CA LYS A 65 -3.59 14.87 -15.54
C LYS A 65 -4.83 14.41 -16.30
N ILE A 66 -4.95 14.86 -17.53
CA ILE A 66 -5.92 14.37 -18.52
C ILE A 66 -5.24 14.27 -19.89
N GLU A 67 -5.78 13.44 -20.76
CA GLU A 67 -5.40 13.36 -22.17
C GLU A 67 -6.62 13.67 -23.04
N SER A 68 -6.50 14.63 -23.95
CA SER A 68 -7.56 15.08 -24.82
C SER A 68 -7.26 14.74 -26.27
N PHE A 69 -8.30 14.42 -27.04
CA PHE A 69 -8.20 14.24 -28.47
C PHE A 69 -8.21 15.60 -29.19
N ASN A 70 -7.47 15.70 -30.27
CA ASN A 70 -7.53 16.84 -31.22
C ASN A 70 -7.24 18.24 -30.64
N LEU A 71 -6.77 18.33 -29.42
CA LEU A 71 -6.37 19.60 -28.82
C LEU A 71 -4.85 19.79 -29.00
N VAL A 72 -4.45 20.70 -29.86
CA VAL A 72 -3.04 21.04 -30.08
C VAL A 72 -2.87 22.52 -29.82
N ASP A 73 -2.52 22.89 -28.59
CA ASP A 73 -2.31 24.30 -28.25
C ASP A 73 -1.32 24.48 -27.07
N ASP A 74 -0.09 24.85 -27.38
CA ASP A 74 0.93 25.13 -26.36
C ASP A 74 0.68 26.45 -25.60
N THR A 75 -0.28 27.27 -26.05
CA THR A 75 -0.62 28.54 -25.40
C THR A 75 -1.49 28.34 -24.14
N LEU A 76 -1.85 27.10 -23.82
CA LEU A 76 -2.62 26.79 -22.62
C LEU A 76 -1.81 26.86 -21.33
N ILE A 77 -0.49 26.75 -21.40
CA ILE A 77 0.38 26.84 -20.22
C ILE A 77 0.17 28.18 -19.50
N GLY A 78 0.01 28.10 -18.19
CA GLY A 78 -0.28 29.24 -17.32
C GLY A 78 -1.75 29.66 -17.25
N LYS A 79 -2.65 29.06 -18.03
CA LYS A 79 -4.09 29.32 -17.94
C LYS A 79 -4.74 28.52 -16.82
N ALA A 80 -5.80 29.07 -16.25
CA ALA A 80 -6.63 28.37 -15.27
C ALA A 80 -7.38 27.21 -15.94
N ILE A 81 -7.49 26.11 -15.19
CA ILE A 81 -8.26 24.91 -15.56
C ILE A 81 -9.21 24.54 -14.43
N GLU A 82 -10.40 24.15 -14.79
CA GLU A 82 -11.44 23.67 -13.91
C GLU A 82 -11.87 22.28 -14.36
N CYS A 83 -12.05 21.37 -13.41
CA CYS A 83 -12.51 20.00 -13.66
C CYS A 83 -13.66 19.68 -12.72
N ASP A 84 -14.76 19.24 -13.27
CA ASP A 84 -15.98 18.87 -12.57
C ASP A 84 -16.47 17.50 -13.03
N ILE A 85 -17.16 16.76 -12.15
CA ILE A 85 -17.75 15.46 -12.50
C ILE A 85 -19.19 15.38 -12.00
N THR A 86 -20.04 14.74 -12.81
CA THR A 86 -21.44 14.46 -12.47
C THR A 86 -21.71 12.98 -12.71
N ALA A 87 -22.46 12.33 -11.85
CA ALA A 87 -22.95 10.96 -12.07
C ALA A 87 -24.45 10.99 -12.30
N ASP A 88 -24.91 10.46 -13.44
CA ASP A 88 -26.29 10.60 -13.91
C ASP A 88 -26.76 12.07 -13.83
N ASP A 89 -27.99 12.32 -13.45
CA ASP A 89 -28.54 13.67 -13.25
C ASP A 89 -28.41 14.16 -11.79
N THR A 90 -27.36 13.74 -11.07
CA THR A 90 -27.15 14.12 -9.66
C THR A 90 -26.36 15.43 -9.52
N THR A 91 -25.91 15.72 -8.31
CA THR A 91 -25.14 16.95 -8.02
C THR A 91 -23.75 16.89 -8.66
N THR A 92 -23.41 17.91 -9.43
CA THR A 92 -22.03 18.10 -9.95
C THR A 92 -21.05 18.33 -8.81
N ILE A 93 -19.98 17.57 -8.82
CA ILE A 93 -18.91 17.67 -7.83
C ILE A 93 -17.67 18.30 -8.49
N PRO A 94 -17.19 19.45 -7.99
CA PRO A 94 -15.92 19.97 -8.45
C PRO A 94 -14.80 19.04 -8.04
N LEU A 95 -13.91 18.70 -8.98
CA LEU A 95 -12.75 17.85 -8.73
C LEU A 95 -11.48 18.65 -8.50
N PHE A 96 -11.27 19.68 -9.34
CA PHE A 96 -9.99 20.38 -9.35
C PHE A 96 -10.14 21.80 -9.88
N ARG A 97 -9.37 22.71 -9.28
CA ARG A 97 -9.15 24.09 -9.76
C ARG A 97 -7.66 24.37 -9.68
N GLY A 98 -7.05 24.72 -10.81
CA GLY A 98 -5.60 24.94 -10.84
C GLY A 98 -5.13 25.68 -12.09
N ILE A 99 -3.83 25.59 -12.36
CA ILE A 99 -3.13 26.22 -13.46
C ILE A 99 -2.39 25.16 -14.27
N ILE A 100 -2.55 25.20 -15.57
CA ILE A 100 -1.85 24.30 -16.50
C ILE A 100 -0.35 24.61 -16.45
N SER A 101 0.45 23.59 -16.14
CA SER A 101 1.91 23.70 -16.04
C SER A 101 2.62 23.07 -17.22
N GLU A 102 2.00 22.07 -17.84
CA GLU A 102 2.59 21.30 -18.93
C GLU A 102 1.52 20.90 -19.94
N VAL A 103 1.87 21.00 -21.19
CA VAL A 103 1.10 20.48 -22.32
C VAL A 103 2.06 19.67 -23.20
N THR A 104 1.74 18.40 -23.41
CA THR A 104 2.57 17.48 -24.21
C THR A 104 1.73 16.86 -25.30
N ASN A 105 2.13 17.02 -26.55
CA ASN A 105 1.43 16.46 -27.70
C ASN A 105 2.08 15.13 -28.13
N ALA A 106 1.27 14.09 -28.28
CA ALA A 106 1.69 12.81 -28.82
C ALA A 106 1.24 12.66 -30.27
N THR A 107 2.13 12.11 -31.12
CA THR A 107 1.90 11.95 -32.56
C THR A 107 1.97 10.48 -32.98
N HIS A 108 1.43 9.57 -32.17
CA HIS A 108 1.28 8.16 -32.57
C HIS A 108 -0.04 7.92 -33.33
N GLU A 109 -0.59 6.73 -33.28
CA GLU A 109 -1.80 6.35 -34.02
C GLU A 109 -3.02 7.26 -33.74
N GLU A 110 -3.05 7.87 -32.55
CA GLU A 110 -4.03 8.89 -32.16
C GLU A 110 -3.30 10.17 -31.75
N TYR A 111 -3.80 11.30 -32.21
CA TYR A 111 -3.30 12.62 -31.82
C TYR A 111 -3.88 12.98 -30.45
N THR A 112 -3.16 12.74 -29.40
CA THR A 112 -3.55 13.11 -28.04
C THR A 112 -2.68 14.21 -27.46
N THR A 113 -3.29 15.06 -26.66
CA THR A 113 -2.59 16.10 -25.89
C THR A 113 -2.76 15.80 -24.41
N THR A 114 -1.66 15.57 -23.72
CA THR A 114 -1.63 15.44 -22.26
C THR A 114 -1.55 16.83 -21.64
N ILE A 115 -2.51 17.16 -20.80
CA ILE A 115 -2.54 18.37 -19.97
C ILE A 115 -2.23 17.97 -18.54
N ARG A 116 -1.22 18.64 -17.93
CA ARG A 116 -0.93 18.56 -16.51
C ARG A 116 -1.12 19.93 -15.87
N ALA A 117 -1.81 19.92 -14.75
CA ALA A 117 -2.08 21.14 -14.00
C ALA A 117 -1.81 20.91 -12.52
N TYR A 118 -1.50 21.98 -11.82
CA TYR A 118 -1.33 21.98 -10.36
C TYR A 118 -2.19 23.08 -9.76
N ASP A 119 -2.59 22.87 -8.52
CA ASP A 119 -3.30 23.88 -7.76
C ASP A 119 -2.39 25.05 -7.34
N ALA A 120 -2.98 26.04 -6.67
CA ALA A 120 -2.27 27.26 -6.27
C ALA A 120 -1.13 26.99 -5.25
N LEU A 121 -1.11 25.86 -4.57
CA LEU A 121 -0.01 25.52 -3.65
C LEU A 121 1.33 25.38 -4.38
N LEU A 122 1.34 24.94 -5.64
CA LEU A 122 2.59 24.91 -6.41
C LEU A 122 3.23 26.30 -6.50
N VAL A 123 2.42 27.31 -6.75
CA VAL A 123 2.88 28.72 -6.85
C VAL A 123 3.27 29.23 -5.45
N ILE A 124 2.43 29.01 -4.45
CA ILE A 124 2.71 29.43 -3.07
C ILE A 124 4.05 28.85 -2.60
N ASN A 125 4.24 27.53 -2.77
CA ASN A 125 5.42 26.83 -2.28
C ASN A 125 6.73 27.32 -2.93
N ASN A 126 6.69 27.76 -4.17
CA ASN A 126 7.88 28.16 -4.91
C ASN A 126 8.12 29.69 -4.95
N THR A 127 7.17 30.50 -4.49
CA THR A 127 7.29 31.96 -4.56
C THR A 127 8.27 32.49 -3.51
N ASP A 128 9.16 33.37 -3.92
CA ASP A 128 10.00 34.14 -3.00
C ASP A 128 9.17 35.23 -2.33
N VAL A 129 9.00 35.11 -1.04
CA VAL A 129 8.21 36.02 -0.20
C VAL A 129 9.09 36.90 0.71
N THR A 130 10.38 36.97 0.44
CA THR A 130 11.35 37.74 1.24
C THR A 130 10.97 39.21 1.33
N SER A 131 10.58 39.83 0.21
CA SER A 131 10.16 41.24 0.15
C SER A 131 8.90 41.48 0.99
N TRP A 132 7.91 40.58 0.90
CA TRP A 132 6.71 40.63 1.72
C TRP A 132 7.05 40.53 3.21
N TYR A 133 7.83 39.53 3.62
CA TYR A 133 8.20 39.33 5.03
C TYR A 133 8.92 40.54 5.60
N ASN A 134 9.84 41.13 4.83
CA ASN A 134 10.60 42.31 5.25
C ASN A 134 9.76 43.60 5.31
N SER A 135 8.64 43.67 4.60
CA SER A 135 7.71 44.81 4.64
C SER A 135 6.80 44.80 5.87
N LEU A 136 6.72 43.68 6.60
CA LEU A 136 5.85 43.56 7.76
C LEU A 136 6.40 44.33 8.98
N THR A 137 5.48 44.85 9.78
CA THR A 137 5.80 45.45 11.08
C THR A 137 5.63 44.38 12.16
N PHE A 138 6.69 44.08 12.89
CA PHE A 138 6.70 43.15 14.02
C PHE A 138 6.72 43.84 15.36
N PRO A 139 6.10 43.27 16.45
CA PRO A 139 5.40 41.99 16.42
C PRO A 139 4.05 42.08 15.69
N ILE A 140 3.65 40.99 15.03
CA ILE A 140 2.39 40.91 14.30
C ILE A 140 1.57 39.72 14.83
N SER A 141 0.24 39.85 14.95
CA SER A 141 -0.59 38.69 15.33
C SER A 141 -0.61 37.63 14.23
N MET A 142 -0.72 36.36 14.60
CA MET A 142 -0.77 35.23 13.66
C MET A 142 -1.88 35.42 12.61
N ILE A 143 -3.08 35.85 13.04
CA ILE A 143 -4.19 36.08 12.10
C ILE A 143 -3.86 37.17 11.08
N ASN A 144 -3.23 38.27 11.49
CA ASN A 144 -2.82 39.32 10.54
C ASN A 144 -1.67 38.87 9.64
N PHE A 145 -0.74 38.09 10.20
CA PHE A 145 0.38 37.53 9.45
C PHE A 145 -0.12 36.63 8.32
N ARG A 146 -0.97 35.65 8.62
CA ARG A 146 -1.50 34.75 7.60
C ARG A 146 -2.42 35.44 6.60
N ASN A 147 -3.26 36.38 7.04
CA ASN A 147 -4.09 37.16 6.13
C ASN A 147 -3.27 38.01 5.17
N SER A 148 -2.21 38.66 5.66
CA SER A 148 -1.26 39.41 4.83
C SER A 148 -0.52 38.50 3.85
N PHE A 149 -0.13 37.30 4.27
CA PHE A 149 0.53 36.31 3.42
C PHE A 149 -0.37 35.90 2.24
N PHE A 150 -1.59 35.51 2.51
CA PHE A 150 -2.52 35.09 1.46
C PHE A 150 -2.94 36.25 0.54
N THR A 151 -3.08 37.44 1.10
CA THR A 151 -3.29 38.64 0.28
C THR A 151 -2.12 38.89 -0.68
N TYR A 152 -0.89 38.76 -0.20
CA TYR A 152 0.30 38.89 -1.04
C TYR A 152 0.38 37.81 -2.13
N MET A 153 0.00 36.58 -1.78
CA MET A 153 -0.02 35.46 -2.72
C MET A 153 -1.19 35.52 -3.71
N GLY A 154 -2.17 36.40 -3.53
CA GLY A 154 -3.36 36.49 -4.37
C GLY A 154 -4.29 35.28 -4.25
N VAL A 155 -4.18 34.51 -3.17
CA VAL A 155 -5.01 33.32 -2.90
C VAL A 155 -5.98 33.60 -1.79
N THR A 156 -7.26 33.32 -2.01
CA THR A 156 -8.28 33.45 -0.99
C THR A 156 -8.23 32.25 -0.06
N GLN A 157 -8.25 32.48 1.25
CA GLN A 157 -8.39 31.40 2.24
C GLN A 157 -9.85 31.26 2.69
N VAL A 158 -10.25 30.03 3.00
CA VAL A 158 -11.52 29.78 3.65
C VAL A 158 -11.45 30.37 5.07
N PRO A 159 -12.46 31.12 5.52
CA PRO A 159 -12.48 31.66 6.88
C PRO A 159 -12.39 30.52 7.90
N ASP A 160 -11.36 30.55 8.72
CA ASP A 160 -11.15 29.59 9.81
C ASP A 160 -10.47 30.31 10.99
N TYR A 161 -10.74 29.82 12.19
CA TYR A 161 -10.10 30.27 13.41
C TYR A 161 -9.07 29.23 13.87
N LEU A 162 -7.80 29.61 13.82
CA LEU A 162 -6.73 28.72 14.24
C LEU A 162 -6.44 28.87 15.74
N PRO A 163 -6.08 27.78 16.43
CA PRO A 163 -5.85 27.78 17.88
C PRO A 163 -4.86 28.86 18.37
N ASN A 164 -3.91 29.23 17.52
CA ASN A 164 -2.85 30.19 17.85
C ASN A 164 -2.97 31.54 17.11
N ASP A 165 -4.14 31.88 16.56
CA ASP A 165 -4.36 33.13 15.82
C ASP A 165 -4.08 34.40 16.66
N GLY A 166 -4.23 34.32 17.98
CA GLY A 166 -3.93 35.40 18.90
C GLY A 166 -2.46 35.57 19.26
N MET A 167 -1.56 34.66 18.88
CA MET A 167 -0.15 34.81 19.24
C MET A 167 0.53 35.93 18.46
N ALA A 168 1.53 36.56 19.07
CA ALA A 168 2.33 37.60 18.46
C ALA A 168 3.63 37.01 17.90
N ILE A 169 3.82 37.07 16.58
CA ILE A 169 5.00 36.61 15.85
C ILE A 169 6.09 37.68 15.92
N GLN A 170 7.32 37.29 16.17
CA GLN A 170 8.50 38.14 16.14
C GLN A 170 9.22 38.06 14.79
N LYS A 171 10.06 39.05 14.47
CA LYS A 171 10.91 39.01 13.28
C LYS A 171 12.11 38.09 13.54
N THR A 172 12.06 36.85 13.06
CA THR A 172 13.03 35.79 13.43
C THR A 172 13.65 35.08 12.24
N ILE A 173 13.13 35.28 11.03
CA ILE A 173 13.68 34.68 9.81
C ILE A 173 14.73 35.62 9.24
N ASP A 174 15.98 35.17 9.24
CA ASP A 174 17.16 35.93 8.77
C ASP A 174 17.68 35.37 7.43
N ASP A 175 16.95 34.47 6.79
CA ASP A 175 17.35 33.82 5.55
C ASP A 175 17.40 34.80 4.40
N LYS A 176 18.39 34.64 3.52
CA LYS A 176 18.52 35.49 2.32
C LYS A 176 17.35 35.33 1.34
N LYS A 177 16.71 34.19 1.37
CA LYS A 177 15.55 33.86 0.56
C LYS A 177 14.54 33.10 1.42
N ILE A 178 13.35 33.64 1.53
CA ILE A 178 12.22 33.02 2.21
C ILE A 178 11.24 32.59 1.12
N ILE A 179 10.92 31.30 1.08
CA ILE A 179 9.89 30.77 0.16
C ILE A 179 8.55 30.62 0.87
N GLY A 180 7.47 30.72 0.12
CA GLY A 180 6.12 30.64 0.67
C GLY A 180 5.84 29.32 1.38
N GLU A 181 6.45 28.22 0.91
CA GLU A 181 6.38 26.90 1.58
C GLU A 181 6.80 26.97 3.06
N THR A 182 7.91 27.67 3.35
CA THR A 182 8.39 27.82 4.73
C THR A 182 7.34 28.48 5.63
N ILE A 183 6.68 29.51 5.13
CA ILE A 183 5.68 30.27 5.88
C ILE A 183 4.43 29.43 6.12
N ILE A 184 3.89 28.82 5.06
CA ILE A 184 2.62 28.10 5.16
C ILE A 184 2.76 26.82 6.01
N LYS A 185 3.86 26.09 5.85
CA LYS A 185 4.18 24.92 6.69
C LYS A 185 4.34 25.30 8.16
N ALA A 186 5.00 26.42 8.44
CA ALA A 186 5.16 26.89 9.81
C ALA A 186 3.82 27.26 10.46
N ILE A 187 2.93 27.92 9.72
CA ILE A 187 1.57 28.24 10.20
C ILE A 187 0.78 26.97 10.49
N CYS A 188 0.78 26.02 9.56
CA CYS A 188 0.05 24.75 9.71
C CYS A 188 0.55 23.96 10.90
N GLN A 189 1.86 23.78 11.04
CA GLN A 189 2.47 22.94 12.06
C GLN A 189 2.10 23.35 13.48
N ILE A 190 2.23 24.64 13.82
CA ILE A 190 1.95 25.10 15.20
C ILE A 190 0.47 25.13 15.53
N ASN A 191 -0.39 25.01 14.52
CA ASN A 191 -1.84 24.96 14.72
C ASN A 191 -2.40 23.52 14.60
N GLY A 192 -1.56 22.53 14.34
CA GLY A 192 -1.99 21.14 14.15
C GLY A 192 -2.94 21.00 12.97
N ARG A 193 -2.61 21.66 11.86
CA ARG A 193 -3.37 21.64 10.61
C ARG A 193 -2.49 21.20 9.45
N TYR A 194 -3.14 20.76 8.39
CA TYR A 194 -2.55 20.66 7.08
C TYR A 194 -3.11 21.76 6.19
N GLY A 195 -2.40 22.07 5.10
CA GLY A 195 -2.87 23.04 4.13
C GLY A 195 -3.20 22.34 2.81
N ARG A 196 -4.33 22.67 2.22
CA ARG A 196 -4.67 22.26 0.85
C ARG A 196 -5.38 23.39 0.10
N ILE A 197 -5.45 23.29 -1.20
CA ILE A 197 -6.41 24.06 -2.00
C ILE A 197 -7.68 23.20 -2.10
N GLY A 198 -8.78 23.74 -1.62
CA GLY A 198 -10.09 23.12 -1.75
C GLY A 198 -10.56 23.08 -3.20
N ARG A 199 -11.60 22.31 -3.45
CA ARG A 199 -12.18 22.12 -4.79
C ARG A 199 -12.77 23.40 -5.41
N ASP A 200 -12.95 24.43 -4.62
CA ASP A 200 -13.37 25.78 -5.04
C ASP A 200 -12.19 26.72 -5.36
N GLY A 201 -10.97 26.23 -5.26
CA GLY A 201 -9.75 26.98 -5.51
C GLY A 201 -9.28 27.86 -4.36
N ARG A 202 -9.91 27.79 -3.19
CA ARG A 202 -9.51 28.53 -1.98
C ARG A 202 -8.60 27.67 -1.10
N PHE A 203 -7.73 28.33 -0.35
CA PHE A 203 -6.88 27.63 0.63
C PHE A 203 -7.68 27.27 1.88
N GLU A 204 -7.49 26.02 2.33
CA GLU A 204 -8.15 25.47 3.52
C GLU A 204 -7.14 24.92 4.53
N TYR A 205 -7.44 25.10 5.83
CA TYR A 205 -6.72 24.45 6.91
C TYR A 205 -7.44 23.15 7.29
N VAL A 206 -6.84 22.04 6.95
CA VAL A 206 -7.44 20.72 7.22
C VAL A 206 -7.14 20.28 8.64
N HIS A 207 -8.20 20.04 9.40
CA HIS A 207 -8.13 19.45 10.74
C HIS A 207 -8.49 17.96 10.66
N LEU A 208 -7.60 17.09 11.07
CA LEU A 208 -7.93 15.69 11.20
C LEU A 208 -8.86 15.47 12.38
N VAL A 209 -10.05 14.99 12.10
CA VAL A 209 -11.07 14.70 13.10
C VAL A 209 -11.60 13.30 12.84
N GLU A 210 -11.73 12.50 13.89
CA GLU A 210 -12.36 11.19 13.79
C GLU A 210 -13.83 11.37 13.39
N GLY A 211 -14.20 10.81 12.24
CA GLY A 211 -15.57 10.78 11.75
C GLY A 211 -16.34 9.59 12.31
N THR A 212 -17.65 9.69 12.30
CA THR A 212 -18.55 8.59 12.69
C THR A 212 -19.13 7.85 11.49
N GLU A 213 -19.01 8.41 10.29
CA GLU A 213 -19.54 7.80 9.06
C GLU A 213 -18.56 6.77 8.51
N ALA A 214 -19.06 5.59 8.24
CA ALA A 214 -18.34 4.59 7.46
C ALA A 214 -18.46 4.94 5.97
N LEU A 215 -17.35 4.83 5.22
CA LEU A 215 -17.34 5.06 3.78
C LEU A 215 -18.29 4.10 3.05
N TYR A 216 -18.34 2.86 3.54
CA TYR A 216 -19.32 1.84 3.19
C TYR A 216 -19.96 1.31 4.48
N PRO A 217 -21.03 1.95 4.99
CA PRO A 217 -21.68 1.49 6.20
C PRO A 217 -22.24 0.08 6.02
N ARG A 218 -22.32 -0.65 7.12
CA ARG A 218 -22.76 -2.04 7.12
C ARG A 218 -24.18 -2.19 6.57
N GLU A 219 -25.01 -1.19 6.82
CA GLU A 219 -26.39 -1.12 6.36
C GLU A 219 -26.50 -1.03 4.83
N ASP A 220 -25.54 -0.37 4.18
CA ASP A 220 -25.45 -0.31 2.71
C ASP A 220 -25.04 -1.67 2.10
N LEU A 221 -24.28 -2.46 2.85
CA LEU A 221 -23.83 -3.78 2.45
C LEU A 221 -24.87 -4.87 2.72
N TYR A 222 -25.72 -4.66 3.74
CA TYR A 222 -26.74 -5.61 4.21
C TYR A 222 -28.04 -4.87 4.49
N PRO A 223 -28.82 -4.53 3.47
CA PRO A 223 -30.10 -3.83 3.66
C PRO A 223 -31.16 -4.65 4.41
N ASP A 224 -30.93 -5.95 4.58
CA ASP A 224 -31.85 -6.87 5.25
C ASP A 224 -31.11 -7.78 6.25
N ASN A 225 -31.13 -7.40 7.53
CA ASN A 225 -30.48 -8.15 8.60
C ASN A 225 -30.99 -9.59 8.79
N ASP A 226 -32.17 -9.93 8.23
CA ASP A 226 -32.77 -11.25 8.36
C ASP A 226 -32.27 -12.25 7.30
N LEU A 227 -31.73 -11.77 6.18
CA LEU A 227 -31.26 -12.62 5.07
C LEU A 227 -29.80 -13.08 5.23
N TYR A 228 -29.01 -12.35 5.99
CA TYR A 228 -27.61 -12.68 6.20
C TYR A 228 -27.26 -12.63 7.70
N PRO A 229 -27.38 -13.77 8.40
CA PRO A 229 -26.86 -13.86 9.75
C PRO A 229 -25.38 -13.48 9.73
N ALA A 230 -24.90 -12.88 10.79
CA ALA A 230 -23.54 -12.37 10.93
C ALA A 230 -22.48 -13.48 10.78
N ASP A 231 -22.34 -14.00 9.59
CA ASP A 231 -21.22 -14.83 9.17
C ASP A 231 -20.08 -13.88 8.79
N GLU A 232 -19.00 -13.91 9.57
CA GLU A 232 -17.79 -13.12 9.30
C GLU A 232 -17.26 -13.34 7.89
N ASN A 233 -17.56 -14.49 7.26
CA ASN A 233 -17.20 -14.80 5.88
C ASN A 233 -18.10 -14.11 4.84
N ALA A 234 -19.35 -13.79 5.19
CA ALA A 234 -20.25 -13.08 4.31
C ALA A 234 -19.86 -11.59 4.15
N LEU A 235 -19.30 -10.96 5.20
CA LEU A 235 -18.74 -9.61 5.14
C LEU A 235 -17.66 -9.48 4.07
N ASP A 236 -16.80 -10.48 3.93
CA ASP A 236 -15.72 -10.47 2.93
C ASP A 236 -16.24 -10.46 1.49
N ASN A 237 -17.32 -11.16 1.20
CA ASN A 237 -17.82 -11.29 -0.16
C ASN A 237 -18.57 -10.05 -0.65
N VAL A 238 -19.25 -9.34 0.24
CA VAL A 238 -20.00 -8.12 -0.10
C VAL A 238 -19.08 -6.91 -0.10
N ALA A 239 -18.17 -6.81 0.86
CA ALA A 239 -17.15 -5.75 0.88
C ALA A 239 -16.28 -5.77 -0.39
N LYS A 240 -15.96 -6.94 -0.95
CA LYS A 240 -15.24 -7.09 -2.22
C LYS A 240 -15.94 -6.50 -3.43
N ALA A 241 -17.24 -6.23 -3.38
CA ALA A 241 -17.94 -5.55 -4.46
C ALA A 241 -17.63 -4.05 -4.50
N HIS A 242 -17.20 -3.45 -3.37
CA HIS A 242 -16.97 -2.01 -3.26
C HIS A 242 -15.50 -1.62 -3.18
N TYR A 243 -14.61 -2.52 -2.77
CA TYR A 243 -13.17 -2.26 -2.81
C TYR A 243 -12.43 -3.38 -3.55
N LYS A 244 -11.34 -3.00 -4.22
CA LYS A 244 -10.51 -3.95 -4.97
C LYS A 244 -9.45 -4.57 -4.08
N GLU A 245 -8.84 -3.77 -3.20
CA GLU A 245 -7.73 -4.18 -2.36
C GLU A 245 -7.69 -3.31 -1.11
N ILE A 246 -7.39 -3.93 0.03
CA ILE A 246 -7.02 -3.23 1.26
C ILE A 246 -5.75 -3.90 1.80
N ALA A 247 -4.65 -3.15 1.80
CA ALA A 247 -3.44 -3.50 2.52
C ALA A 247 -3.37 -2.64 3.79
N PHE A 248 -3.06 -3.24 4.93
CA PHE A 248 -2.98 -2.51 6.19
C PHE A 248 -1.98 -3.14 7.15
N GLU A 249 -1.46 -2.31 8.04
CA GLU A 249 -0.55 -2.75 9.08
C GLU A 249 -1.30 -3.39 10.25
N ASN A 250 -0.63 -4.26 10.97
CA ASN A 250 -1.19 -4.93 12.15
C ASN A 250 -1.07 -4.09 13.43
N TYR A 251 -0.81 -2.81 13.30
CA TYR A 251 -0.75 -1.84 14.40
C TYR A 251 -1.46 -0.54 14.00
N ASN A 252 -1.83 0.23 15.00
CA ASN A 252 -2.32 1.59 14.83
C ASN A 252 -1.20 2.58 15.14
N VAL A 253 -1.20 3.71 14.43
CA VAL A 253 -0.47 4.91 14.85
C VAL A 253 -1.01 5.30 16.22
N ALA A 254 -0.13 5.37 17.20
CA ALA A 254 -0.52 5.66 18.58
C ALA A 254 -0.84 7.15 18.74
N PRO A 255 -1.82 7.50 19.58
CA PRO A 255 -2.12 8.90 19.88
C PRO A 255 -0.90 9.65 20.39
N ILE A 256 -0.77 10.89 19.95
CA ILE A 256 0.24 11.82 20.46
C ILE A 256 -0.10 12.14 21.91
N THR A 257 0.83 11.84 22.81
CA THR A 257 0.62 12.00 24.26
C THR A 257 1.40 13.18 24.87
N LYS A 258 2.26 13.80 24.06
CA LYS A 258 3.04 14.98 24.45
C LYS A 258 3.39 15.81 23.22
N VAL A 259 3.38 17.12 23.38
CA VAL A 259 3.92 18.08 22.41
C VAL A 259 5.14 18.75 23.01
N GLN A 260 6.16 18.99 22.17
CA GLN A 260 7.39 19.67 22.55
C GLN A 260 7.74 20.73 21.50
N LEU A 261 7.95 21.95 21.92
CA LEU A 261 8.39 23.06 21.07
C LEU A 261 9.89 23.29 21.29
N ILE A 262 10.64 23.38 20.19
CA ILE A 262 12.09 23.56 20.23
C ILE A 262 12.45 24.99 19.82
N ASN A 263 13.22 25.65 20.67
CA ASN A 263 13.77 26.98 20.39
C ASN A 263 14.80 26.97 19.25
N LYS A 264 15.16 28.15 18.75
CA LYS A 264 16.17 28.31 17.68
C LYS A 264 17.53 27.69 18.04
N ASP A 265 17.88 27.69 19.34
CA ASP A 265 19.14 27.11 19.87
C ASP A 265 19.09 25.59 20.12
N GLY A 266 17.97 24.92 19.76
CA GLY A 266 17.79 23.50 19.99
C GLY A 266 17.33 23.12 21.41
N SER A 267 17.21 24.07 22.31
CA SER A 267 16.67 23.83 23.66
C SER A 267 15.15 23.65 23.64
N VAL A 268 14.62 22.95 24.65
CA VAL A 268 13.17 22.80 24.85
C VAL A 268 12.59 24.10 25.36
N GLY A 269 11.75 24.74 24.56
CA GLY A 269 11.07 25.98 24.92
C GLY A 269 9.81 25.77 25.76
N ALA A 270 8.99 24.78 25.39
CA ALA A 270 7.77 24.43 26.12
C ALA A 270 7.36 22.99 25.84
N THR A 271 6.56 22.41 26.76
CA THR A 271 5.95 21.09 26.58
C THR A 271 4.52 21.07 27.09
N SER A 272 3.67 20.25 26.46
CA SER A 272 2.33 19.95 26.95
C SER A 272 2.04 18.46 26.84
N GLY A 273 1.33 17.86 27.78
CA GLY A 273 1.13 16.42 27.90
C GLY A 273 2.26 15.73 28.68
N THR A 274 2.07 14.46 29.05
CA THR A 274 2.95 13.73 29.98
C THR A 274 3.48 12.39 29.44
N GLY A 275 3.00 11.96 28.26
CA GLY A 275 3.34 10.66 27.71
C GLY A 275 4.69 10.61 26.99
N THR A 276 4.99 9.45 26.43
CA THR A 276 6.26 9.15 25.73
C THR A 276 6.17 9.28 24.21
N ASN A 277 4.93 9.30 23.64
CA ASN A 277 4.75 9.55 22.20
C ASN A 277 4.72 11.07 21.97
N VAL A 278 5.86 11.63 21.59
CA VAL A 278 6.12 13.07 21.59
C VAL A 278 6.09 13.64 20.19
N PHE A 279 5.16 14.52 19.89
CA PHE A 279 5.22 15.35 18.70
C PHE A 279 6.14 16.55 18.93
N THR A 280 7.19 16.68 18.12
CA THR A 280 8.19 17.73 18.29
C THR A 280 8.10 18.75 17.16
N VAL A 281 7.82 20.00 17.52
CA VAL A 281 7.93 21.15 16.62
C VAL A 281 9.35 21.68 16.68
N LYS A 282 10.11 21.46 15.61
CA LYS A 282 11.48 21.95 15.44
C LYS A 282 11.59 22.79 14.18
N ASN A 283 12.55 23.70 14.14
CA ASN A 283 12.82 24.55 12.99
C ASN A 283 11.62 25.40 12.54
N ASN A 284 10.69 25.70 13.44
CA ASN A 284 9.55 26.55 13.13
C ASN A 284 9.87 27.99 13.52
N PRO A 285 10.06 28.91 12.55
CA PRO A 285 10.51 30.26 12.87
C PRO A 285 9.46 31.10 13.57
N LEU A 286 8.18 30.72 13.52
CA LEU A 286 7.09 31.51 14.12
C LEU A 286 7.06 31.39 15.65
N ILE A 287 7.73 30.41 16.25
CA ILE A 287 7.82 30.24 17.70
C ILE A 287 9.12 30.79 18.28
N TRP A 288 10.07 31.18 17.45
CA TRP A 288 11.36 31.68 17.95
C TRP A 288 11.26 33.06 18.58
N GLY A 289 12.04 33.29 19.62
CA GLY A 289 12.06 34.57 20.33
C GLY A 289 10.80 34.89 21.17
N LEU A 290 9.90 33.92 21.32
CA LEU A 290 8.71 34.09 22.14
C LEU A 290 8.99 33.87 23.63
N ALA A 291 8.25 34.56 24.48
CA ALA A 291 8.31 34.34 25.91
C ALA A 291 7.79 32.94 26.33
N ALA A 292 8.30 32.40 27.42
CA ALA A 292 7.97 31.04 27.88
C ALA A 292 6.45 30.82 28.11
N ASN A 293 5.74 31.83 28.63
CA ASN A 293 4.29 31.75 28.78
C ASN A 293 3.54 31.63 27.46
N THR A 294 3.99 32.34 26.43
CA THR A 294 3.40 32.25 25.09
C THR A 294 3.69 30.87 24.47
N LEU A 295 4.92 30.37 24.59
CA LEU A 295 5.30 29.03 24.13
C LEU A 295 4.46 27.95 24.82
N ASN A 296 4.23 28.07 26.15
CA ASN A 296 3.37 27.17 26.89
C ASN A 296 1.92 27.18 26.36
N SER A 297 1.38 28.34 26.07
CA SER A 297 0.03 28.44 25.48
C SER A 297 -0.05 27.79 24.12
N ILE A 298 0.96 27.99 23.26
CA ILE A 298 1.05 27.35 21.95
C ILE A 298 1.13 25.83 22.10
N ALA A 299 1.97 25.33 23.01
CA ALA A 299 2.12 23.90 23.26
C ALA A 299 0.80 23.26 23.74
N ILE A 300 0.05 23.96 24.62
CA ILE A 300 -1.25 23.51 25.11
C ILE A 300 -2.27 23.47 23.97
N ASN A 301 -2.38 24.54 23.19
CA ASN A 301 -3.32 24.64 22.08
C ASN A 301 -3.05 23.58 21.02
N LEU A 302 -1.78 23.40 20.66
CA LEU A 302 -1.37 22.37 19.70
C LEU A 302 -1.66 20.97 20.24
N TYR A 303 -1.32 20.70 21.49
CA TYR A 303 -1.60 19.40 22.12
C TYR A 303 -3.10 19.10 22.11
N ASN A 304 -3.93 20.05 22.52
CA ASN A 304 -5.38 19.88 22.52
C ASN A 304 -5.96 19.63 21.13
N THR A 305 -5.29 20.13 20.08
CA THR A 305 -5.71 19.94 18.69
C THR A 305 -5.36 18.54 18.16
N ILE A 306 -4.18 18.02 18.51
CA ILE A 306 -3.64 16.80 17.87
C ILE A 306 -3.66 15.56 18.77
N GLN A 307 -3.95 15.71 20.07
CA GLN A 307 -4.09 14.56 20.97
C GLN A 307 -5.26 13.68 20.54
N GLY A 308 -5.12 12.40 20.73
CA GLY A 308 -6.19 11.44 20.44
C GLY A 308 -6.27 10.99 18.97
N LEU A 309 -5.53 11.60 18.07
CA LEU A 309 -5.46 11.13 16.69
C LEU A 309 -4.81 9.76 16.62
N TRP A 310 -5.51 8.80 16.06
CA TRP A 310 -5.03 7.46 15.82
C TRP A 310 -5.65 6.90 14.54
N TYR A 311 -4.96 6.03 13.86
CA TYR A 311 -5.46 5.37 12.66
C TYR A 311 -4.64 4.11 12.37
N THR A 312 -5.19 3.24 11.52
CA THR A 312 -4.49 2.08 10.99
C THR A 312 -3.77 2.48 9.72
N PRO A 313 -2.43 2.40 9.64
CA PRO A 313 -1.74 2.61 8.38
C PRO A 313 -2.23 1.63 7.32
N SER A 314 -2.65 2.18 6.17
CA SER A 314 -3.31 1.38 5.14
C SER A 314 -3.20 2.00 3.77
N GLU A 315 -3.30 1.13 2.76
CA GLU A 315 -3.50 1.48 1.36
C GLU A 315 -4.79 0.79 0.89
N ILE A 316 -5.75 1.58 0.44
CA ILE A 316 -7.09 1.14 0.07
C ILE A 316 -7.31 1.49 -1.39
N LYS A 317 -7.71 0.51 -2.21
CA LYS A 317 -8.18 0.72 -3.58
C LYS A 317 -9.66 0.35 -3.65
N CYS A 318 -10.47 1.29 -4.04
CA CYS A 318 -11.93 1.14 -4.07
C CYS A 318 -12.55 1.82 -5.29
N VAL A 319 -13.86 1.73 -5.40
CA VAL A 319 -14.64 2.52 -6.36
C VAL A 319 -14.40 3.99 -6.09
N GLY A 320 -14.25 4.78 -7.15
CA GLY A 320 -13.97 6.21 -7.04
C GLY A 320 -15.15 6.99 -6.46
N LEU A 321 -14.89 7.70 -5.37
CA LEU A 321 -15.86 8.51 -4.65
C LEU A 321 -15.45 9.99 -4.68
N PRO A 322 -15.84 10.74 -5.70
CA PRO A 322 -15.41 12.13 -5.91
C PRO A 322 -15.64 13.08 -4.74
N TYR A 323 -16.58 12.76 -3.86
CA TYR A 323 -16.89 13.57 -2.67
C TYR A 323 -15.93 13.33 -1.49
N VAL A 324 -15.04 12.34 -1.56
CA VAL A 324 -13.97 12.12 -0.57
C VAL A 324 -12.81 13.06 -0.86
N GLU A 325 -12.18 13.58 0.19
CA GLU A 325 -11.07 14.53 0.10
C GLU A 325 -9.93 14.12 1.05
N CYS A 326 -8.72 14.58 0.77
CA CYS A 326 -7.62 14.43 1.72
C CYS A 326 -7.93 15.11 3.06
N GLY A 327 -7.66 14.43 4.16
CA GLY A 327 -8.02 14.85 5.52
C GLY A 327 -9.30 14.21 6.04
N ASP A 328 -10.11 13.61 5.18
CA ASP A 328 -11.31 12.88 5.60
C ASP A 328 -10.95 11.63 6.39
N PHE A 329 -11.80 11.29 7.33
CA PHE A 329 -11.72 10.03 8.06
C PHE A 329 -12.59 8.98 7.36
N VAL A 330 -12.02 7.81 7.10
CA VAL A 330 -12.70 6.71 6.43
C VAL A 330 -12.67 5.46 7.28
N MET A 331 -13.77 4.71 7.25
CA MET A 331 -13.88 3.38 7.84
C MET A 331 -14.19 2.39 6.73
N MET A 332 -13.35 1.35 6.60
CA MET A 332 -13.51 0.30 5.60
C MET A 332 -13.59 -1.05 6.30
N PRO A 333 -14.63 -1.85 6.03
CA PRO A 333 -14.70 -3.21 6.55
C PRO A 333 -13.60 -4.07 5.93
N ALA A 334 -12.81 -4.72 6.75
CA ALA A 334 -11.86 -5.74 6.37
C ALA A 334 -12.25 -7.07 7.02
N ARG A 335 -11.64 -8.17 6.60
CA ARG A 335 -12.05 -9.54 6.92
C ARG A 335 -12.45 -9.81 8.38
N ARG A 336 -11.77 -9.21 9.34
CA ARG A 336 -12.02 -9.44 10.78
C ARG A 336 -11.95 -8.17 11.59
N SER A 337 -11.92 -7.02 10.93
CA SER A 337 -11.72 -5.73 11.57
C SER A 337 -12.32 -4.63 10.71
N ILE A 338 -12.46 -3.46 11.28
CA ILE A 338 -12.75 -2.23 10.55
C ILE A 338 -11.45 -1.41 10.52
N ILE A 339 -10.96 -1.15 9.32
CA ILE A 339 -9.82 -0.25 9.13
C ILE A 339 -10.33 1.17 9.28
N ARG A 340 -9.66 1.92 10.14
CA ARG A 340 -9.94 3.33 10.40
C ARG A 340 -8.73 4.13 9.99
N ALA A 341 -8.89 5.00 9.02
CA ALA A 341 -7.78 5.78 8.48
C ALA A 341 -8.21 7.19 8.10
N TYR A 342 -7.26 8.12 8.12
CA TYR A 342 -7.39 9.40 7.45
C TYR A 342 -6.93 9.26 6.01
N VAL A 343 -7.56 9.92 5.07
CA VAL A 343 -7.09 10.01 3.70
C VAL A 343 -5.93 11.01 3.67
N LEU A 344 -4.69 10.54 3.81
CA LEU A 344 -3.51 11.41 3.81
C LEU A 344 -2.99 11.66 2.40
N GLU A 345 -3.08 10.64 1.55
CA GLU A 345 -2.84 10.72 0.11
C GLU A 345 -4.04 10.11 -0.62
N ARG A 346 -4.36 10.67 -1.76
CA ARG A 346 -5.44 10.20 -2.62
C ARG A 346 -5.03 10.23 -4.08
N THR A 347 -5.44 9.19 -4.82
CA THR A 347 -5.35 9.17 -6.28
C THR A 347 -6.68 8.73 -6.84
N LEU A 348 -7.38 9.62 -7.53
CA LEU A 348 -8.61 9.32 -8.28
C LEU A 348 -8.25 9.14 -9.75
N LYS A 349 -8.69 8.04 -10.35
CA LYS A 349 -8.44 7.69 -11.77
C LYS A 349 -9.70 7.28 -12.49
N GLY A 350 -9.64 7.42 -13.81
CA GLY A 350 -10.71 6.99 -14.70
C GLY A 350 -11.86 7.99 -14.78
N ILE A 351 -12.83 7.71 -15.63
CA ILE A 351 -14.06 8.52 -15.80
C ILE A 351 -15.28 7.64 -15.55
N GLN A 352 -15.57 6.70 -16.45
CA GLN A 352 -16.72 5.79 -16.28
C GLN A 352 -16.44 4.75 -15.19
N ILE A 353 -15.26 4.15 -15.21
CA ILE A 353 -14.77 3.26 -14.16
C ILE A 353 -13.85 4.08 -13.26
N LEU A 354 -14.44 4.82 -12.32
CA LEU A 354 -13.69 5.56 -11.33
C LEU A 354 -13.05 4.62 -10.32
N GLU A 355 -11.79 4.87 -10.02
CA GLU A 355 -11.03 4.19 -8.98
C GLU A 355 -10.39 5.21 -8.06
N ASP A 356 -10.58 5.03 -6.76
CA ASP A 356 -9.87 5.76 -5.71
C ASP A 356 -8.81 4.87 -5.07
N GLY A 357 -7.63 5.44 -4.88
CA GLY A 357 -6.61 4.95 -3.99
C GLY A 357 -6.46 5.89 -2.81
N TYR A 358 -6.67 5.40 -1.59
CA TYR A 358 -6.43 6.13 -0.35
C TYR A 358 -5.22 5.54 0.35
N LYS A 359 -4.34 6.40 0.83
CA LYS A 359 -3.15 5.97 1.53
C LYS A 359 -2.99 6.77 2.83
N ALA A 360 -2.68 6.04 3.89
CA ALA A 360 -2.32 6.57 5.19
C ALA A 360 -1.11 5.79 5.71
N GLU A 361 0.08 6.35 5.60
CA GLU A 361 1.27 5.78 6.22
C GLU A 361 1.44 6.32 7.65
N GLY A 362 2.24 5.65 8.45
CA GLY A 362 2.60 6.12 9.78
C GLY A 362 3.34 5.07 10.59
N ASP A 363 4.37 5.49 11.28
CA ASP A 363 5.01 4.68 12.31
C ASP A 363 4.12 4.62 13.56
N ARG A 364 4.24 3.55 14.32
CA ARG A 364 3.46 3.38 15.54
C ARG A 364 3.63 4.54 16.53
N PHE A 365 4.82 5.10 16.61
CA PHE A 365 5.16 6.21 17.50
C PHE A 365 5.91 7.32 16.75
N GLN A 366 5.73 8.54 17.18
CA GLN A 366 6.50 9.67 16.70
C GLN A 366 7.99 9.50 17.02
N PRO A 367 8.89 9.94 16.14
CA PRO A 367 10.33 9.88 16.39
C PRO A 367 10.71 10.78 17.57
N ALA A 368 11.50 10.26 18.51
CA ALA A 368 11.96 11.05 19.64
C ALA A 368 12.93 12.14 19.19
N TYR A 369 12.71 13.37 19.69
CA TYR A 369 13.68 14.45 19.53
C TYR A 369 14.81 14.29 20.54
N VAL A 370 16.03 14.28 20.04
CA VAL A 370 17.24 14.33 20.85
C VAL A 370 18.04 15.55 20.40
N PRO A 371 18.37 16.46 21.32
CA PRO A 371 19.19 17.64 20.99
C PRO A 371 20.62 17.25 20.58
N ASP A 372 21.15 17.95 19.59
CA ASP A 372 22.56 18.01 19.24
C ASP A 372 23.20 16.79 18.49
N VAL A 373 24.52 16.67 18.47
CA VAL A 373 25.36 15.71 17.68
C VAL A 373 24.89 14.26 17.82
N GLN A 374 24.26 13.91 18.92
CA GLN A 374 23.56 12.64 19.13
C GLN A 374 22.38 12.43 18.16
N THR A 375 21.81 13.51 17.64
CA THR A 375 20.63 13.46 16.73
C THR A 375 20.97 12.74 15.43
N GLN A 376 22.19 12.96 14.88
CA GLN A 376 22.62 12.30 13.64
C GLN A 376 22.88 10.79 13.87
N ALA A 377 23.49 10.45 14.99
CA ALA A 377 23.73 9.04 15.36
C ALA A 377 22.42 8.30 15.63
N ASN A 378 21.45 8.96 16.26
CA ASN A 378 20.15 8.38 16.56
C ASN A 378 19.22 8.38 15.36
N ALA A 379 19.27 9.38 14.47
CA ALA A 379 18.57 9.34 13.18
C ALA A 379 19.08 8.17 12.32
N ASN A 380 20.39 7.92 12.33
CA ASN A 380 20.97 6.75 11.68
C ASN A 380 20.56 5.45 12.38
N ALA A 381 20.52 5.43 13.72
CA ALA A 381 20.05 4.27 14.49
C ALA A 381 18.55 4.01 14.25
N GLN A 382 17.74 5.06 14.13
CA GLN A 382 16.31 4.96 13.80
C GLN A 382 16.11 4.49 12.36
N ALA A 383 16.88 5.01 11.41
CA ALA A 383 16.86 4.54 10.02
C ALA A 383 17.27 3.06 9.93
N ILE A 384 18.27 2.64 10.71
CA ILE A 384 18.67 1.24 10.84
C ILE A 384 17.54 0.41 11.47
N THR A 385 16.88 0.91 12.50
CA THR A 385 15.76 0.22 13.17
C THR A 385 14.56 0.09 12.24
N ASN A 386 14.22 1.13 11.49
CA ASN A 386 13.15 1.12 10.51
C ASN A 386 13.47 0.15 9.36
N GLU A 387 14.71 0.18 8.86
CA GLU A 387 15.15 -0.75 7.83
C GLU A 387 15.21 -2.20 8.33
N THR A 388 15.64 -2.41 9.58
CA THR A 388 15.58 -3.73 10.24
C THR A 388 14.15 -4.20 10.38
N SER A 389 13.23 -3.31 10.78
CA SER A 389 11.80 -3.63 10.89
C SER A 389 11.19 -3.94 9.52
N ARG A 390 11.56 -3.18 8.48
CA ARG A 390 11.15 -3.42 7.10
C ARG A 390 11.69 -4.77 6.59
N ALA A 391 12.96 -5.05 6.85
CA ALA A 391 13.60 -6.31 6.48
C ALA A 391 12.95 -7.49 7.20
N THR A 392 12.69 -7.38 8.50
CA THR A 392 12.03 -8.43 9.30
C THR A 392 10.59 -8.69 8.80
N ARG A 393 9.85 -7.64 8.40
CA ARG A 393 8.51 -7.80 7.80
C ARG A 393 8.58 -8.48 6.44
N ALA A 394 9.54 -8.08 5.60
CA ALA A 394 9.77 -8.72 4.31
C ALA A 394 10.13 -10.20 4.48
N GLU A 395 11.02 -10.53 5.43
CA GLU A 395 11.39 -11.90 5.77
C GLU A 395 10.19 -12.70 6.31
N ALA A 396 9.37 -12.09 7.18
CA ALA A 396 8.16 -12.73 7.70
C ALA A 396 7.11 -12.99 6.59
N SER A 397 6.94 -12.03 5.69
CA SER A 397 6.07 -12.18 4.51
C SER A 397 6.59 -13.27 3.57
N GLU A 398 7.90 -13.30 3.31
CA GLU A 398 8.53 -14.34 2.50
C GLU A 398 8.41 -15.71 3.18
N ALA A 399 8.62 -15.79 4.49
CA ALA A 399 8.45 -17.02 5.26
C ALA A 399 7.00 -17.52 5.21
N SER A 400 6.01 -16.62 5.32
CA SER A 400 4.59 -16.95 5.17
C SER A 400 4.26 -17.45 3.77
N THR A 401 4.80 -16.80 2.75
CA THR A 401 4.64 -17.22 1.34
C THR A 401 5.26 -18.59 1.10
N ARG A 402 6.47 -18.82 1.59
CA ARG A 402 7.14 -20.12 1.51
C ARG A 402 6.36 -21.20 2.26
N GLN A 403 5.83 -20.88 3.46
CA GLN A 403 5.00 -21.81 4.22
C GLN A 403 3.72 -22.19 3.46
N SER A 404 3.08 -21.22 2.81
CA SER A 404 1.90 -21.45 1.97
C SER A 404 2.24 -22.34 0.77
N GLN A 405 3.39 -22.12 0.13
CA GLN A 405 3.89 -22.95 -0.96
C GLN A 405 4.17 -24.38 -0.50
N ILE A 406 4.84 -24.53 0.66
CA ILE A 406 5.11 -25.83 1.28
C ILE A 406 3.80 -26.57 1.57
N ASN A 407 2.81 -25.88 2.15
CA ASN A 407 1.50 -26.47 2.45
C ASN A 407 0.74 -26.89 1.18
N SER A 408 0.80 -26.06 0.14
CA SER A 408 0.22 -26.37 -1.18
C SER A 408 0.91 -27.58 -1.83
N GLU A 409 2.24 -27.62 -1.78
CA GLU A 409 3.01 -28.75 -2.30
C GLU A 409 2.73 -30.03 -1.50
N ALA A 410 2.67 -29.94 -0.17
CA ALA A 410 2.31 -31.06 0.70
C ALA A 410 0.90 -31.59 0.39
N SER A 411 -0.07 -30.71 0.17
CA SER A 411 -1.43 -31.07 -0.23
C SER A 411 -1.46 -31.77 -1.61
N THR A 412 -0.69 -31.24 -2.56
CA THR A 412 -0.55 -31.84 -3.91
C THR A 412 0.07 -33.22 -3.82
N ARG A 413 1.15 -33.37 -3.06
CA ARG A 413 1.81 -34.67 -2.81
C ARG A 413 0.88 -35.65 -2.11
N GLN A 414 0.10 -35.19 -1.11
CA GLN A 414 -0.89 -36.04 -0.44
C GLN A 414 -1.97 -36.52 -1.41
N SER A 415 -2.42 -35.65 -2.32
CA SER A 415 -3.38 -36.04 -3.37
C SER A 415 -2.80 -37.06 -4.33
N GLN A 416 -1.51 -36.92 -4.70
CA GLN A 416 -0.80 -37.90 -5.53
C GLN A 416 -0.64 -39.24 -4.82
N ILE A 417 -0.31 -39.21 -3.50
CA ILE A 417 -0.21 -40.41 -2.67
C ILE A 417 -1.58 -41.13 -2.59
N ASN A 418 -2.65 -40.37 -2.36
CA ASN A 418 -4.00 -40.92 -2.33
C ASN A 418 -4.39 -41.55 -3.68
N ALA A 419 -4.01 -40.93 -4.80
CA ALA A 419 -4.25 -41.47 -6.13
C ALA A 419 -3.43 -42.77 -6.40
N VAL A 420 -2.21 -42.85 -5.86
CA VAL A 420 -1.39 -44.06 -5.88
C VAL A 420 -2.00 -45.17 -5.02
N ASN A 421 -2.47 -44.81 -3.81
CA ASN A 421 -3.14 -45.76 -2.91
C ASN A 421 -4.39 -46.37 -3.57
N VAL A 422 -5.23 -45.53 -4.20
CA VAL A 422 -6.40 -46.01 -4.97
C VAL A 422 -5.99 -46.95 -6.10
N ARG A 423 -4.85 -46.71 -6.76
CA ARG A 423 -4.32 -47.62 -7.76
C ARG A 423 -3.84 -48.93 -7.17
N CYS A 424 -3.20 -48.90 -5.99
CA CYS A 424 -2.78 -50.09 -5.27
C CYS A 424 -4.01 -50.90 -4.79
N ASP A 425 -5.04 -50.24 -4.27
CA ASP A 425 -6.28 -50.92 -3.87
C ASP A 425 -7.00 -51.57 -5.05
N ASN A 426 -7.01 -50.88 -6.20
CA ASN A 426 -7.53 -51.45 -7.45
C ASN A 426 -6.70 -52.65 -7.99
N LEU A 427 -5.38 -52.64 -7.76
CA LEU A 427 -4.49 -53.73 -8.08
C LEU A 427 -4.76 -54.92 -7.12
N ASN A 428 -4.86 -54.67 -5.82
CA ASN A 428 -5.21 -55.67 -4.80
C ASN A 428 -6.60 -56.29 -5.06
N ALA A 429 -7.57 -55.45 -5.50
CA ALA A 429 -8.90 -55.95 -5.87
C ALA A 429 -8.86 -56.83 -7.16
N LYS A 430 -7.96 -56.51 -8.11
CA LYS A 430 -7.75 -57.37 -9.28
C LYS A 430 -7.01 -58.65 -8.94
N ASP A 431 -6.04 -58.60 -8.02
CA ASP A 431 -5.33 -59.77 -7.53
C ASP A 431 -6.32 -60.73 -6.80
N ALA A 432 -7.21 -60.17 -5.94
CA ALA A 432 -8.26 -60.95 -5.31
C ALA A 432 -9.26 -61.53 -6.33
N GLN A 433 -9.54 -60.82 -7.44
CA GLN A 433 -10.35 -61.36 -8.55
C GLN A 433 -9.61 -62.47 -9.30
N ILE A 434 -8.30 -62.36 -9.46
CA ILE A 434 -7.45 -63.38 -10.10
C ILE A 434 -7.33 -64.61 -9.19
N GLU A 435 -7.14 -64.42 -7.86
CA GLU A 435 -7.16 -65.51 -6.88
C GLU A 435 -8.51 -66.25 -6.87
N ASN A 436 -9.63 -65.47 -6.90
CA ASN A 436 -10.96 -66.06 -7.04
C ASN A 436 -11.18 -66.78 -8.37
N LEU A 437 -10.60 -66.26 -9.46
CA LEU A 437 -10.63 -66.92 -10.79
C LEU A 437 -9.80 -68.19 -10.79
N VAL A 438 -8.65 -68.20 -10.12
CA VAL A 438 -7.77 -69.38 -9.93
C VAL A 438 -8.47 -70.42 -9.05
N ALA A 439 -9.11 -69.99 -7.90
CA ALA A 439 -9.86 -70.88 -7.03
C ALA A 439 -11.12 -71.49 -7.70
N THR A 440 -11.79 -70.68 -8.55
CA THR A 440 -12.99 -71.12 -9.29
C THR A 440 -12.62 -72.09 -10.45
N LYS A 441 -11.43 -72.03 -10.97
CA LYS A 441 -10.93 -72.92 -12.05
C LYS A 441 -10.19 -74.16 -11.57
N ALA A 442 -9.92 -74.32 -10.27
CA ALA A 442 -9.34 -75.52 -9.68
C ALA A 442 -10.21 -76.77 -9.88
N SER A 443 -11.42 -76.66 -10.41
CA SER A 443 -12.35 -77.73 -10.70
C SER A 443 -12.55 -78.04 -12.19
N ILE A 444 -11.73 -77.51 -13.10
CA ILE A 444 -11.88 -77.75 -14.55
C ILE A 444 -10.65 -78.50 -15.10
N SER A 445 -10.88 -79.74 -15.61
CA SER A 445 -9.85 -80.64 -16.04
C SER A 445 -9.09 -80.24 -17.35
N ASP A 446 -9.39 -79.12 -17.94
CA ASP A 446 -8.71 -78.54 -19.09
C ASP A 446 -7.64 -77.47 -18.77
N LEU A 447 -7.15 -77.49 -17.56
CA LEU A 447 -6.22 -76.46 -17.06
C LEU A 447 -4.77 -76.66 -17.60
N ASN A 448 -4.45 -77.74 -18.30
CA ASN A 448 -3.08 -77.97 -18.75
C ASN A 448 -2.63 -77.06 -19.90
N ALA A 449 -3.55 -76.60 -20.74
CA ALA A 449 -3.23 -75.55 -21.73
C ALA A 449 -3.29 -74.13 -21.18
N THR A 450 -4.08 -73.93 -20.10
CA THR A 450 -4.17 -72.66 -19.40
C THR A 450 -3.08 -72.56 -18.32
N ASN A 451 -2.50 -73.72 -17.86
CA ASN A 451 -1.33 -73.69 -16.97
C ASN A 451 -0.09 -73.08 -17.65
N ALA A 452 0.02 -73.21 -18.97
CA ALA A 452 1.07 -72.48 -19.71
C ALA A 452 0.76 -70.96 -19.74
N SER A 453 -0.52 -70.58 -19.84
CA SER A 453 -0.96 -69.21 -19.76
C SER A 453 -1.02 -68.70 -18.29
N ILE A 454 -1.29 -69.59 -17.32
CA ILE A 454 -1.22 -69.30 -15.89
C ILE A 454 0.23 -69.41 -15.39
N SER A 455 1.09 -70.26 -15.94
CA SER A 455 2.54 -70.17 -15.73
C SER A 455 3.13 -68.97 -16.44
N ASN A 456 2.54 -68.54 -17.56
CA ASN A 456 2.85 -67.24 -18.20
C ASN A 456 2.14 -66.10 -17.48
N LEU A 457 1.03 -66.33 -16.74
CA LEU A 457 0.42 -65.36 -15.86
C LEU A 457 1.06 -65.39 -14.46
N SER A 458 1.48 -66.59 -13.94
CA SER A 458 2.40 -66.69 -12.80
C SER A 458 3.81 -66.25 -13.15
N ALA A 459 4.26 -66.43 -14.40
CA ALA A 459 5.48 -65.81 -14.95
C ALA A 459 5.26 -64.34 -15.33
N SER A 460 4.00 -63.89 -15.53
CA SER A 460 3.63 -62.48 -15.66
C SER A 460 3.20 -61.87 -14.35
N VAL A 461 2.78 -62.71 -13.36
CA VAL A 461 2.68 -62.35 -11.93
C VAL A 461 4.05 -62.57 -11.25
N ALA A 462 4.91 -63.53 -11.70
CA ALA A 462 6.33 -63.57 -11.41
C ALA A 462 7.12 -62.58 -12.33
N SER A 463 6.61 -62.11 -13.49
CA SER A 463 7.05 -60.91 -14.22
C SER A 463 6.35 -59.64 -13.75
N ILE A 464 5.28 -59.73 -13.02
CA ILE A 464 4.69 -58.70 -12.21
C ILE A 464 5.31 -58.77 -10.80
N ASN A 465 5.65 -59.93 -10.23
CA ASN A 465 6.56 -60.12 -9.09
C ASN A 465 8.03 -60.03 -9.50
N SER A 466 8.43 -60.16 -10.77
CA SER A 466 9.68 -59.83 -11.38
C SER A 466 9.61 -58.50 -12.14
N LEU A 467 8.40 -57.95 -12.48
CA LEU A 467 8.12 -56.53 -12.63
C LEU A 467 8.01 -55.85 -11.27
N VAL A 468 7.48 -56.48 -10.29
CA VAL A 468 7.52 -56.26 -8.93
C VAL A 468 8.85 -56.67 -8.36
N ALA A 469 9.63 -57.51 -8.88
CA ALA A 469 10.91 -57.97 -8.48
C ALA A 469 12.02 -57.69 -9.48
N ASN A 470 11.79 -57.45 -10.71
CA ASN A 470 12.59 -56.65 -11.64
C ASN A 470 12.44 -55.21 -11.41
N LYS A 471 12.00 -55.28 -10.87
CA LYS A 471 11.82 -54.65 -9.86
C LYS A 471 12.99 -54.59 -8.95
N ALA A 472 13.98 -54.27 -9.62
CA ALA A 472 14.33 -52.98 -9.71
C ALA A 472 13.05 -52.26 -9.35
N ASN A 473 12.03 -52.56 -9.73
CA ASN A 473 10.81 -51.97 -9.80
C ASN A 473 9.94 -52.04 -8.58
N ILE A 474 9.82 -53.09 -7.80
CA ILE A 474 9.17 -52.98 -6.52
C ILE A 474 10.15 -52.96 -5.35
N SER A 475 11.38 -53.30 -5.48
CA SER A 475 12.44 -52.76 -4.63
C SER A 475 12.61 -51.25 -4.86
N ASP A 476 12.42 -50.71 -6.08
CA ASP A 476 12.39 -49.28 -6.37
C ASP A 476 11.04 -48.63 -6.01
N LEU A 477 9.90 -49.39 -5.96
CA LEU A 477 8.63 -48.91 -5.41
C LEU A 477 8.62 -49.12 -3.88
N ASN A 478 9.20 -50.17 -3.33
CA ASN A 478 9.47 -50.30 -1.90
C ASN A 478 10.64 -49.41 -1.46
N ALA A 479 11.62 -49.12 -2.33
CA ALA A 479 12.62 -48.09 -2.09
C ALA A 479 12.08 -46.68 -2.37
N SER A 480 11.06 -46.52 -3.21
CA SER A 480 10.30 -45.28 -3.35
C SER A 480 9.23 -45.13 -2.25
N ASN A 481 8.64 -46.25 -1.78
CA ASN A 481 7.84 -46.26 -0.55
C ASN A 481 8.71 -46.12 0.72
N ALA A 482 9.92 -46.67 0.75
CA ALA A 482 10.91 -46.41 1.78
C ALA A 482 11.51 -44.99 1.64
N ARG A 483 11.58 -44.43 0.43
CA ARG A 483 11.89 -43.01 0.18
C ARG A 483 10.70 -42.11 0.54
N ILE A 484 9.47 -42.54 0.30
CA ILE A 484 8.23 -41.87 0.73
C ILE A 484 8.07 -41.99 2.24
N SER A 485 8.30 -43.18 2.85
CA SER A 485 8.32 -43.38 4.29
C SER A 485 9.52 -42.67 4.96
N ASN A 486 10.66 -42.56 4.26
CA ASN A 486 11.78 -41.71 4.71
C ASN A 486 11.52 -40.22 4.44
N LEU A 487 10.69 -39.86 3.45
CA LEU A 487 10.16 -38.48 3.31
C LEU A 487 9.10 -38.16 4.39
N GLU A 488 8.28 -39.16 4.78
CA GLU A 488 7.34 -39.05 5.90
C GLU A 488 8.05 -39.10 7.26
N ALA A 489 9.11 -39.90 7.41
CA ALA A 489 9.98 -39.93 8.60
C ALA A 489 10.89 -38.69 8.68
N THR A 490 11.22 -38.07 7.53
CA THR A 490 11.88 -36.77 7.46
C THR A 490 10.85 -35.65 7.37
N ARG A 491 9.93 -35.70 8.29
CA ARG A 491 9.17 -34.52 8.69
C ARG A 491 10.13 -33.60 9.43
N VAL A 492 11.00 -33.00 8.64
CA VAL A 492 12.10 -32.18 9.11
C VAL A 492 11.49 -30.90 9.65
N THR A 493 11.67 -30.65 10.94
CA THR A 493 11.41 -29.32 11.51
C THR A 493 12.29 -28.30 10.80
N ALA A 494 11.88 -27.05 10.69
CA ALA A 494 12.61 -25.98 9.99
C ALA A 494 14.08 -25.87 10.43
N SER A 495 14.40 -26.26 11.67
CA SER A 495 15.78 -26.32 12.19
C SER A 495 16.60 -27.49 11.61
N GLN A 496 15.97 -28.61 11.24
CA GLN A 496 16.63 -29.75 10.60
C GLN A 496 16.86 -29.50 9.10
N VAL A 497 15.98 -28.74 8.43
CA VAL A 497 16.19 -28.30 7.05
C VAL A 497 17.45 -27.46 6.96
N ASN A 498 17.65 -26.49 7.86
CA ASN A 498 18.86 -25.66 7.88
C ASN A 498 20.12 -26.49 8.15
N SER A 499 20.05 -27.50 8.98
CA SER A 499 21.19 -28.39 9.27
C SER A 499 21.49 -29.33 8.10
N ILE A 500 20.47 -29.84 7.42
CA ILE A 500 20.62 -30.71 6.23
C ILE A 500 21.13 -29.89 5.03
N VAL A 501 20.61 -28.68 4.79
CA VAL A 501 21.10 -27.79 3.73
C VAL A 501 22.56 -27.45 3.97
N ASN A 502 22.94 -27.08 5.20
CA ASN A 502 24.33 -26.77 5.53
C ASN A 502 25.28 -27.97 5.49
N SER A 503 24.80 -29.18 5.83
CA SER A 503 25.61 -30.40 5.73
C SER A 503 25.68 -30.96 4.31
N SER A 504 24.61 -30.82 3.52
CA SER A 504 24.57 -31.28 2.13
C SER A 504 25.42 -30.41 1.21
N LEU A 505 25.53 -29.10 1.49
CA LEU A 505 26.45 -28.21 0.78
C LEU A 505 27.93 -28.59 0.95
N ARG A 506 28.28 -29.33 2.02
CA ARG A 506 29.65 -29.78 2.26
C ARG A 506 30.05 -31.04 1.46
N SER A 507 29.08 -31.79 0.96
CA SER A 507 29.33 -33.10 0.29
C SER A 507 28.67 -33.23 -1.09
N PHE A 508 28.15 -32.14 -1.64
CA PHE A 508 27.45 -32.20 -2.91
C PHE A 508 28.46 -32.29 -4.08
N SER A 509 28.55 -33.45 -4.71
CA SER A 509 29.16 -33.63 -6.01
C SER A 509 28.12 -34.23 -6.93
N GLY A 510 27.45 -33.39 -7.67
CA GLY A 510 26.45 -33.85 -8.64
C GLY A 510 26.18 -32.79 -9.69
N ALA A 511 25.74 -33.23 -10.84
CA ALA A 511 25.26 -32.36 -11.89
C ALA A 511 23.72 -32.41 -11.92
N PHE A 512 23.07 -31.25 -11.96
CA PHE A 512 21.64 -31.18 -12.18
C PHE A 512 21.37 -30.49 -13.51
N TYR A 513 20.28 -30.91 -14.12
CA TYR A 513 19.79 -30.34 -15.36
C TYR A 513 18.62 -29.42 -15.07
N CYS A 514 18.72 -28.19 -15.47
CA CYS A 514 17.66 -27.19 -15.37
C CYS A 514 17.81 -26.15 -16.49
N SER A 515 16.75 -25.40 -16.77
CA SER A 515 16.82 -24.33 -17.77
C SER A 515 17.64 -23.13 -17.26
N SER A 516 17.66 -22.92 -15.96
CA SER A 516 18.49 -21.92 -15.29
C SER A 516 18.65 -22.26 -13.82
N ILE A 517 19.64 -21.67 -13.17
CA ILE A 517 19.84 -21.73 -11.72
C ILE A 517 20.15 -20.34 -11.21
N THR A 518 19.57 -19.98 -10.07
CA THR A 518 19.84 -18.71 -9.38
C THR A 518 20.53 -18.99 -8.05
N VAL A 519 21.70 -18.40 -7.84
CA VAL A 519 22.46 -18.51 -6.62
C VAL A 519 22.97 -17.12 -6.20
N GLY A 520 22.69 -16.71 -4.99
CA GLY A 520 23.11 -15.40 -4.48
C GLY A 520 22.57 -14.20 -5.29
N GLY A 521 21.36 -14.33 -5.86
CA GLY A 521 20.75 -13.29 -6.69
C GLY A 521 21.20 -13.28 -8.17
N ALA A 522 22.14 -14.12 -8.57
CA ALA A 522 22.56 -14.26 -9.98
C ALA A 522 21.92 -15.50 -10.61
N THR A 523 21.31 -15.34 -11.78
CA THR A 523 20.69 -16.41 -12.57
C THR A 523 21.61 -16.82 -13.70
N PHE A 524 21.84 -18.13 -13.83
CA PHE A 524 22.69 -18.74 -14.85
C PHE A 524 21.85 -19.63 -15.78
N SER A 525 21.92 -19.38 -17.07
CA SER A 525 21.16 -20.09 -18.12
C SER A 525 21.98 -21.05 -18.96
N ARG A 526 23.20 -21.36 -18.54
CA ARG A 526 24.10 -22.32 -19.19
C ARG A 526 24.83 -23.13 -18.13
N ALA A 527 25.30 -24.33 -18.52
CA ALA A 527 26.12 -25.15 -17.65
C ALA A 527 27.32 -24.36 -17.10
N ARG A 528 27.39 -24.25 -15.79
CA ARG A 528 28.52 -23.62 -15.07
C ARG A 528 28.80 -24.35 -13.79
N THR A 529 30.07 -24.40 -13.47
CA THR A 529 30.52 -24.75 -12.13
C THR A 529 30.59 -23.48 -11.30
N ILE A 530 29.91 -23.47 -10.18
CA ILE A 530 29.88 -22.34 -9.23
C ILE A 530 30.49 -22.79 -7.91
N ASN A 531 31.24 -21.89 -7.29
CA ASN A 531 31.74 -22.10 -5.94
C ASN A 531 30.64 -21.75 -4.95
N LEU A 532 30.42 -22.58 -3.98
CA LEU A 532 29.44 -22.40 -2.92
C LEU A 532 30.14 -21.87 -1.67
N PHE A 533 29.58 -20.80 -1.13
CA PHE A 533 30.05 -20.17 0.09
C PHE A 533 28.90 -20.06 1.09
N ASP A 534 29.22 -20.10 2.37
CA ASP A 534 28.25 -19.82 3.43
C ASP A 534 27.96 -18.31 3.56
N SER A 535 27.01 -17.98 4.42
CA SER A 535 26.67 -16.57 4.73
C SER A 535 27.80 -15.78 5.39
N GLN A 536 28.88 -16.47 5.81
CA GLN A 536 30.06 -15.90 6.42
C GLN A 536 31.24 -15.81 5.45
N GLY A 537 31.05 -16.27 4.20
CA GLY A 537 32.06 -16.22 3.15
C GLY A 537 33.02 -17.41 3.11
N ASN A 538 32.77 -18.49 3.88
CA ASN A 538 33.62 -19.68 3.86
C ASN A 538 33.24 -20.57 2.64
N TYR A 539 34.26 -21.12 2.00
CA TYR A 539 34.07 -21.99 0.83
C TYR A 539 33.54 -23.37 1.25
N TYR A 540 32.40 -23.78 0.68
CA TYR A 540 31.78 -25.08 0.93
C TYR A 540 32.09 -26.14 -0.14
N GLY A 541 32.46 -25.73 -1.31
CA GLY A 541 32.69 -26.64 -2.42
C GLY A 541 32.23 -26.07 -3.76
N GLN A 542 32.06 -26.94 -4.71
CA GLN A 542 31.58 -26.58 -6.07
C GLN A 542 30.34 -27.39 -6.43
N ALA A 543 29.40 -26.76 -7.11
CA ALA A 543 28.28 -27.41 -7.75
C ALA A 543 28.32 -27.10 -9.25
N THR A 544 28.15 -28.12 -10.07
CA THR A 544 28.00 -27.96 -11.53
C THR A 544 26.55 -28.13 -11.89
N ALA A 545 25.93 -27.11 -12.42
CA ALA A 545 24.60 -27.14 -12.97
C ALA A 545 24.70 -27.25 -14.51
N LEU A 546 24.08 -28.25 -15.07
CA LEU A 546 23.92 -28.41 -16.52
C LEU A 546 22.52 -27.91 -16.87
N CYS A 547 22.44 -26.73 -17.46
CA CYS A 547 21.18 -26.19 -17.95
C CYS A 547 20.98 -26.63 -19.39
N THR A 548 19.81 -27.21 -19.68
CA THR A 548 19.39 -27.65 -21.03
C THR A 548 18.59 -26.56 -21.72
#